data_d5363136678322c7b646e66c8788518b
#
_entry.id   d5363136678322c7b646e66c8788518b
#
_cell.length_a   1.000
_cell.length_b   1.000
_cell.length_c   1.000
_cell.angle_alpha   90.00
_cell.angle_beta   90.00
_cell.angle_gamma   90.00
#
_symmetry.space_group_name_H-M   'P 1'
#
loop_
_entity.id
_entity.type
_entity.pdbx_description
1 polymer ?
#
loop_
_entity_poly.entity_id
_entity_poly.type
_entity_poly.pdbx_seq_one_letter_code
_entity_poly.pdbx_strand_id
1 'polypeptide(L)'
;MPSMKHILKSLSILLVGFLGGLIAIITFNNLYPHSPSKINSGKATTSNMVFNNTTNTTKAVKAVQNAVVSVINYQDNPSSSLSNPYTKLFGEGRSKENKDAELSIFSEGSGVIYRKDGNSAYVVTNNHVIDGAKRIEILMADGSKVVGELVGADTYSDLAVVRISSDKIKTVAEFADSTKLNVGEVAIAIGSPLGTQYANSVTQGIVSSLSRTVTLKNENGETVSTNAIQTDAAINPGNSGGPLINIEGQVIGINSSKISSTPTGSNGNSGAVEGIGFAIPSTDVIKIIKQLETNGEVIRPALGISIVNLNDLSTNALSQINIPTSVTGGIVVAEVKEGMPASGKLAQYDVITEIDGKIVNSISDLQSSLYGHDINDTIKV
;
A
#
# COMPACT_ATOMS: atom_id res chain seq x y z
N MET A 1 -23.79 50.11 -66.13
CA MET A 1 -24.72 48.99 -65.96
C MET A 1 -24.42 47.91 -67.00
N PRO A 2 -24.18 46.68 -66.63
CA PRO A 2 -23.95 45.63 -67.64
C PRO A 2 -25.19 45.47 -68.50
N SER A 3 -25.02 45.39 -69.85
CA SER A 3 -26.12 45.29 -70.76
C SER A 3 -26.91 44.01 -70.54
N MET A 4 -28.23 44.08 -70.67
CA MET A 4 -29.19 42.97 -70.51
C MET A 4 -28.73 41.66 -71.22
N LYS A 5 -27.99 41.78 -72.35
CA LYS A 5 -27.40 40.67 -73.05
C LYS A 5 -26.32 39.91 -72.29
N HIS A 6 -25.52 40.59 -71.49
CA HIS A 6 -24.51 39.93 -70.64
C HIS A 6 -25.15 39.21 -69.45
N ILE A 7 -26.18 39.76 -68.87
CA ILE A 7 -26.92 39.10 -67.75
C ILE A 7 -27.63 37.83 -68.26
N LEU A 8 -28.27 37.88 -69.45
CA LEU A 8 -28.88 36.69 -70.06
C LEU A 8 -27.86 35.61 -70.41
N LYS A 9 -26.67 35.99 -70.87
CA LYS A 9 -25.60 35.03 -71.18
C LYS A 9 -25.03 34.36 -69.92
N SER A 10 -24.84 35.10 -68.83
CA SER A 10 -24.41 34.55 -67.56
C SER A 10 -25.48 33.63 -66.92
N LEU A 11 -26.74 34.01 -67.03
CA LEU A 11 -27.85 33.19 -66.58
C LEU A 11 -28.00 31.88 -67.32
N SER A 12 -27.78 31.88 -68.67
CA SER A 12 -27.81 30.66 -69.48
C SER A 12 -26.67 29.71 -69.17
N ILE A 13 -25.47 30.24 -68.86
CA ILE A 13 -24.32 29.39 -68.45
C ILE A 13 -24.55 28.74 -67.10
N LEU A 14 -25.13 29.50 -66.12
CA LEU A 14 -25.54 28.98 -64.84
C LEU A 14 -26.61 27.89 -64.94
N LEU A 15 -27.60 28.09 -65.87
CA LEU A 15 -28.65 27.12 -66.11
C LEU A 15 -28.14 25.82 -66.71
N VAL A 16 -27.20 25.90 -67.66
CA VAL A 16 -26.54 24.72 -68.24
C VAL A 16 -25.67 23.98 -67.19
N GLY A 17 -24.95 24.71 -66.34
CA GLY A 17 -24.20 24.12 -65.27
C GLY A 17 -25.09 23.40 -64.26
N PHE A 18 -26.21 24.00 -63.87
CA PHE A 18 -27.19 23.39 -63.00
C PHE A 18 -27.83 22.12 -63.58
N LEU A 19 -28.25 22.18 -64.84
CA LEU A 19 -28.78 21.02 -65.55
C LEU A 19 -27.74 19.89 -65.70
N GLY A 20 -26.49 20.22 -65.97
CA GLY A 20 -25.41 19.27 -66.02
C GLY A 20 -25.15 18.58 -64.69
N GLY A 21 -25.16 19.34 -63.60
CA GLY A 21 -25.04 18.81 -62.23
C GLY A 21 -26.23 17.91 -61.83
N LEU A 22 -27.45 18.31 -62.23
CA LEU A 22 -28.65 17.51 -61.97
C LEU A 22 -28.61 16.15 -62.72
N ILE A 23 -28.24 16.18 -63.98
CA ILE A 23 -28.06 14.97 -64.79
C ILE A 23 -26.95 14.08 -64.21
N ALA A 24 -25.84 14.63 -63.75
CA ALA A 24 -24.77 13.89 -63.11
C ALA A 24 -25.23 13.21 -61.84
N ILE A 25 -26.03 13.88 -60.98
CA ILE A 25 -26.57 13.30 -59.77
C ILE A 25 -27.58 12.17 -60.09
N ILE A 26 -28.44 12.37 -61.10
CA ILE A 26 -29.41 11.35 -61.52
C ILE A 26 -28.69 10.13 -62.11
N THR A 27 -27.68 10.33 -62.96
CA THR A 27 -26.90 9.23 -63.51
C THR A 27 -26.07 8.52 -62.47
N PHE A 28 -25.49 9.24 -61.50
CA PHE A 28 -24.76 8.64 -60.40
C PHE A 28 -25.68 7.78 -59.52
N ASN A 29 -26.86 8.26 -59.18
CA ASN A 29 -27.82 7.49 -58.39
C ASN A 29 -28.38 6.27 -59.10
N ASN A 30 -28.47 6.32 -60.47
CA ASN A 30 -28.93 5.18 -61.28
C ASN A 30 -27.79 4.15 -61.50
N LEU A 31 -26.58 4.60 -61.73
CA LEU A 31 -25.39 3.73 -61.91
C LEU A 31 -24.89 3.11 -60.57
N TYR A 32 -25.08 3.82 -59.47
CA TYR A 32 -24.69 3.35 -58.16
C TYR A 32 -25.93 3.39 -57.24
N PRO A 33 -26.88 2.47 -57.43
CA PRO A 33 -28.02 2.40 -56.51
C PRO A 33 -27.46 2.10 -55.12
N HIS A 34 -27.56 3.07 -54.23
CA HIS A 34 -27.33 2.85 -52.82
C HIS A 34 -28.42 1.86 -52.38
N SER A 35 -28.09 0.57 -52.42
CA SER A 35 -28.86 -0.41 -51.68
C SER A 35 -28.76 0.01 -50.22
N PRO A 36 -29.82 0.45 -49.54
CA PRO A 36 -29.77 0.61 -48.13
C PRO A 36 -29.40 -0.77 -47.61
N SER A 37 -28.21 -0.88 -47.05
CA SER A 37 -27.85 -2.04 -46.26
C SER A 37 -29.00 -2.18 -45.27
N LYS A 38 -29.86 -3.15 -45.48
CA LYS A 38 -30.81 -3.57 -44.44
C LYS A 38 -29.91 -3.99 -43.29
N ILE A 39 -29.62 -3.05 -42.38
CA ILE A 39 -29.20 -3.41 -41.07
C ILE A 39 -30.34 -4.31 -40.59
N ASN A 40 -30.12 -5.62 -40.71
CA ASN A 40 -30.92 -6.57 -39.98
C ASN A 40 -30.76 -6.19 -38.52
N SER A 41 -31.65 -5.32 -38.05
CA SER A 41 -31.90 -5.20 -36.62
C SER A 41 -32.56 -6.53 -36.24
N GLY A 42 -31.75 -7.58 -36.26
CA GLY A 42 -32.07 -8.79 -35.54
C GLY A 42 -32.40 -8.31 -34.15
N LYS A 43 -33.65 -8.47 -33.70
CA LYS A 43 -33.98 -8.34 -32.30
C LYS A 43 -32.89 -9.05 -31.57
N ALA A 44 -32.09 -8.32 -30.80
CA ALA A 44 -31.15 -8.94 -29.89
C ALA A 44 -31.99 -9.90 -29.05
N THR A 45 -31.86 -11.18 -29.32
CA THR A 45 -32.38 -12.23 -28.45
C THR A 45 -31.60 -12.06 -27.18
N THR A 46 -32.12 -11.25 -26.25
CA THR A 46 -31.63 -11.28 -24.89
C THR A 46 -31.84 -12.72 -24.42
N SER A 47 -30.78 -13.51 -24.45
CA SER A 47 -30.83 -14.82 -23.81
C SER A 47 -31.13 -14.54 -22.34
N ASN A 48 -32.21 -15.07 -21.82
CA ASN A 48 -32.51 -15.10 -20.38
C ASN A 48 -31.55 -16.06 -19.66
N MET A 49 -30.29 -16.11 -20.07
CA MET A 49 -29.28 -16.84 -19.32
C MET A 49 -28.97 -16.08 -18.05
N VAL A 50 -29.47 -16.57 -16.94
CA VAL A 50 -29.06 -16.12 -15.62
C VAL A 50 -27.62 -16.60 -15.43
N PHE A 51 -26.66 -15.70 -15.68
CA PHE A 51 -25.26 -15.98 -15.37
C PHE A 51 -25.08 -15.88 -13.85
N ASN A 52 -24.88 -17.03 -13.21
CA ASN A 52 -24.40 -17.05 -11.84
C ASN A 52 -22.87 -16.83 -11.87
N ASN A 53 -22.44 -15.57 -11.72
CA ASN A 53 -21.02 -15.21 -11.74
C ASN A 53 -20.36 -15.32 -10.35
N THR A 54 -20.81 -16.27 -9.53
CA THR A 54 -20.23 -16.54 -8.20
C THR A 54 -19.00 -17.41 -8.36
N THR A 55 -17.83 -16.82 -8.20
CA THR A 55 -16.53 -17.51 -8.20
C THR A 55 -16.05 -17.76 -6.77
N ASN A 56 -14.99 -18.55 -6.60
CA ASN A 56 -14.35 -18.70 -5.29
C ASN A 56 -13.78 -17.37 -4.80
N THR A 57 -13.23 -16.53 -5.69
CA THR A 57 -12.80 -15.16 -5.37
C THR A 57 -13.92 -14.31 -4.76
N THR A 58 -15.11 -14.33 -5.38
CA THR A 58 -16.25 -13.53 -4.85
C THR A 58 -16.73 -14.06 -3.49
N LYS A 59 -16.62 -15.36 -3.24
CA LYS A 59 -16.93 -15.96 -1.93
C LYS A 59 -15.88 -15.56 -0.88
N ALA A 60 -14.60 -15.63 -1.21
CA ALA A 60 -13.51 -15.25 -0.33
C ALA A 60 -13.63 -13.76 0.10
N VAL A 61 -13.84 -12.87 -0.86
CA VAL A 61 -14.05 -11.44 -0.59
C VAL A 61 -15.27 -11.22 0.31
N LYS A 62 -16.40 -11.86 0.01
CA LYS A 62 -17.63 -11.73 0.79
C LYS A 62 -17.47 -12.19 2.24
N ALA A 63 -16.62 -13.17 2.49
CA ALA A 63 -16.36 -13.70 3.83
C ALA A 63 -15.68 -12.67 4.73
N VAL A 64 -14.76 -11.86 4.18
CA VAL A 64 -13.89 -10.99 4.97
C VAL A 64 -14.16 -9.48 4.80
N GLN A 65 -14.84 -9.04 3.73
CA GLN A 65 -14.98 -7.61 3.39
C GLN A 65 -15.55 -6.76 4.53
N ASN A 66 -16.42 -7.31 5.39
CA ASN A 66 -16.99 -6.61 6.53
C ASN A 66 -16.01 -6.45 7.71
N ALA A 67 -14.90 -7.17 7.69
CA ALA A 67 -13.80 -7.02 8.64
C ALA A 67 -12.71 -6.05 8.12
N VAL A 68 -12.80 -5.61 6.86
CA VAL A 68 -11.88 -4.61 6.30
C VAL A 68 -12.44 -3.22 6.52
N VAL A 69 -11.61 -2.31 6.99
CA VAL A 69 -11.99 -0.94 7.37
C VAL A 69 -11.03 0.06 6.75
N SER A 70 -11.47 1.32 6.61
CA SER A 70 -10.55 2.41 6.30
C SER A 70 -10.07 3.06 7.60
N VAL A 71 -8.79 3.39 7.66
CA VAL A 71 -8.14 4.05 8.79
C VAL A 71 -7.80 5.47 8.40
N ILE A 72 -8.25 6.44 9.17
CA ILE A 72 -8.09 7.87 8.90
C ILE A 72 -7.26 8.49 10.02
N ASN A 73 -6.15 9.09 9.67
CA ASN A 73 -5.23 9.77 10.56
C ASN A 73 -5.48 11.28 10.49
N TYR A 74 -5.82 11.87 11.63
CA TYR A 74 -5.97 13.31 11.77
C TYR A 74 -4.79 13.89 12.55
N GLN A 75 -4.23 14.98 12.03
CA GLN A 75 -3.13 15.72 12.66
C GLN A 75 -3.43 17.23 12.71
N ASP A 76 -2.65 17.95 13.53
CA ASP A 76 -2.68 19.41 13.56
C ASP A 76 -2.25 19.95 12.20
N ASN A 77 -3.04 20.85 11.62
CA ASN A 77 -2.67 21.51 10.39
C ASN A 77 -2.23 22.96 10.67
N PRO A 78 -0.94 23.26 10.68
CA PRO A 78 -0.45 24.62 10.92
C PRO A 78 -0.86 25.61 9.84
N SER A 79 -1.34 25.13 8.69
CA SER A 79 -1.73 25.99 7.55
C SER A 79 -3.25 26.23 7.44
N SER A 80 -4.07 25.67 8.33
CA SER A 80 -5.53 25.70 8.19
C SER A 80 -6.20 27.02 8.59
N SER A 81 -5.45 28.00 9.08
CA SER A 81 -6.04 29.30 9.49
C SER A 81 -6.51 30.16 8.31
N LEU A 82 -6.21 29.83 7.04
CA LEU A 82 -6.46 30.74 5.91
C LEU A 82 -7.20 30.15 4.69
N SER A 83 -7.46 28.85 4.57
CA SER A 83 -7.99 28.31 3.30
C SER A 83 -9.00 27.16 3.36
N ASN A 84 -9.64 26.89 4.47
CA ASN A 84 -10.68 25.88 4.49
C ASN A 84 -12.03 26.48 4.04
N PRO A 85 -12.60 26.08 2.87
CA PRO A 85 -13.90 26.60 2.41
C PRO A 85 -15.04 26.35 3.39
N TYR A 86 -14.92 25.32 4.25
CA TYR A 86 -15.92 25.01 5.27
C TYR A 86 -15.96 26.04 6.42
N THR A 87 -14.82 26.59 6.82
CA THR A 87 -14.78 27.66 7.84
C THR A 87 -15.38 28.97 7.32
N LYS A 88 -15.25 29.24 6.02
CA LYS A 88 -15.91 30.40 5.37
C LYS A 88 -17.42 30.22 5.25
N LEU A 89 -17.92 29.00 5.13
CA LEU A 89 -19.35 28.73 4.90
C LEU A 89 -20.16 28.65 6.21
N PHE A 90 -19.55 28.20 7.30
CA PHE A 90 -20.25 27.97 8.58
C PHE A 90 -19.88 28.94 9.70
N GLY A 91 -19.17 30.04 9.41
CA GLY A 91 -19.07 31.22 10.26
C GLY A 91 -17.96 31.20 11.28
N GLU A 92 -17.21 32.30 11.29
CA GLU A 92 -16.43 32.81 12.41
C GLU A 92 -17.34 33.17 13.60
N GLY A 93 -17.99 32.17 14.17
CA GLY A 93 -18.91 32.44 15.27
C GLY A 93 -19.04 31.27 16.19
N ARG A 94 -18.22 31.30 17.24
CA ARG A 94 -18.38 30.59 18.52
C ARG A 94 -17.49 29.38 18.76
N SER A 95 -16.74 29.65 19.75
CA SER A 95 -16.25 28.86 20.89
C SER A 95 -14.78 28.46 20.85
N LYS A 96 -14.05 29.08 21.77
CA LYS A 96 -12.67 28.80 22.19
C LYS A 96 -12.47 27.41 22.83
N GLU A 97 -13.38 26.46 22.63
CA GLU A 97 -13.34 25.16 23.34
C GLU A 97 -13.42 23.91 22.43
N ASN A 98 -13.53 24.05 21.10
CA ASN A 98 -13.49 22.86 20.22
C ASN A 98 -12.07 22.64 19.69
N LYS A 99 -11.27 21.88 20.45
CA LYS A 99 -9.93 21.42 20.03
C LYS A 99 -9.96 20.60 18.73
N ASP A 100 -11.11 20.07 18.34
CA ASP A 100 -11.31 19.26 17.12
C ASP A 100 -11.42 20.08 15.82
N ALA A 101 -11.55 21.40 15.91
CA ALA A 101 -11.73 22.27 14.74
C ALA A 101 -10.41 22.55 13.97
N GLU A 102 -9.27 22.19 14.54
CA GLU A 102 -7.93 22.41 13.96
C GLU A 102 -7.34 21.17 13.31
N LEU A 103 -7.99 19.98 13.46
CA LEU A 103 -7.48 18.73 12.93
C LEU A 103 -7.88 18.56 11.45
N SER A 104 -6.92 18.18 10.63
CA SER A 104 -7.15 17.81 9.23
C SER A 104 -6.71 16.37 8.95
N ILE A 105 -7.29 15.77 7.91
CA ILE A 105 -6.88 14.45 7.44
C ILE A 105 -5.44 14.58 6.91
N PHE A 106 -4.53 13.84 7.52
CA PHE A 106 -3.12 13.77 7.13
C PHE A 106 -2.85 12.58 6.22
N SER A 107 -3.36 11.40 6.59
CA SER A 107 -3.23 10.18 5.79
C SER A 107 -4.46 9.28 5.94
N GLU A 108 -4.69 8.46 4.93
CA GLU A 108 -5.72 7.45 4.89
C GLU A 108 -5.12 6.12 4.44
N GLY A 109 -5.58 5.05 5.05
CA GLY A 109 -5.18 3.69 4.73
C GLY A 109 -6.29 2.70 5.04
N SER A 110 -5.92 1.46 5.18
CA SER A 110 -6.82 0.35 5.49
C SER A 110 -6.46 -0.33 6.80
N GLY A 111 -7.36 -1.15 7.30
CA GLY A 111 -7.15 -1.98 8.49
C GLY A 111 -7.97 -3.25 8.43
N VAL A 112 -7.65 -4.18 9.32
CA VAL A 112 -8.34 -5.47 9.45
C VAL A 112 -8.79 -5.67 10.88
N ILE A 113 -10.10 -5.86 11.09
CA ILE A 113 -10.63 -6.26 12.38
C ILE A 113 -10.33 -7.74 12.56
N TYR A 114 -9.45 -8.08 13.48
CA TYR A 114 -8.99 -9.46 13.67
C TYR A 114 -9.46 -10.09 14.98
N ARG A 115 -9.92 -9.30 15.94
CA ARG A 115 -10.39 -9.80 17.24
C ARG A 115 -11.52 -8.94 17.78
N LYS A 116 -12.48 -9.60 18.42
CA LYS A 116 -13.52 -8.98 19.23
C LYS A 116 -13.46 -9.58 20.62
N ASP A 117 -13.46 -8.72 21.64
CA ASP A 117 -13.36 -9.12 23.04
C ASP A 117 -14.21 -8.18 23.90
N GLY A 118 -15.29 -8.71 24.46
CA GLY A 118 -16.26 -7.91 25.23
C GLY A 118 -16.78 -6.72 24.40
N ASN A 119 -16.63 -5.53 24.97
CA ASN A 119 -17.06 -4.26 24.36
C ASN A 119 -16.01 -3.66 23.40
N SER A 120 -14.90 -4.35 23.17
CA SER A 120 -13.80 -3.89 22.35
C SER A 120 -13.63 -4.75 21.10
N ALA A 121 -13.15 -4.16 20.03
CA ALA A 121 -12.62 -4.86 18.88
C ALA A 121 -11.25 -4.27 18.53
N TYR A 122 -10.42 -5.07 17.89
CA TYR A 122 -9.03 -4.73 17.59
C TYR A 122 -8.80 -4.77 16.08
N VAL A 123 -8.18 -3.72 15.60
CA VAL A 123 -7.84 -3.49 14.20
C VAL A 123 -6.32 -3.50 14.07
N VAL A 124 -5.79 -4.30 13.16
CA VAL A 124 -4.39 -4.18 12.73
C VAL A 124 -4.34 -3.28 11.50
N THR A 125 -3.34 -2.40 11.46
CA THR A 125 -3.03 -1.53 10.31
C THR A 125 -1.52 -1.34 10.21
N ASN A 126 -1.03 -0.57 9.23
CA ASN A 126 0.36 -0.18 9.20
C ASN A 126 0.65 1.01 10.12
N ASN A 127 1.87 1.03 10.71
CA ASN A 127 2.30 2.13 11.54
C ASN A 127 2.33 3.45 10.76
N HIS A 128 2.88 3.48 9.54
CA HIS A 128 2.95 4.71 8.75
C HIS A 128 1.58 5.31 8.40
N VAL A 129 0.49 4.53 8.48
CA VAL A 129 -0.88 5.05 8.27
C VAL A 129 -1.31 5.91 9.45
N ILE A 130 -0.91 5.57 10.68
CA ILE A 130 -1.37 6.24 11.91
C ILE A 130 -0.28 7.04 12.61
N ASP A 131 0.92 7.08 12.06
CA ASP A 131 2.05 7.76 12.67
C ASP A 131 1.76 9.26 12.87
N GLY A 132 2.12 9.78 14.06
CA GLY A 132 1.86 11.16 14.44
C GLY A 132 0.38 11.53 14.63
N ALA A 133 -0.55 10.57 14.60
CA ALA A 133 -1.98 10.83 14.72
C ALA A 133 -2.34 11.50 16.06
N LYS A 134 -3.07 12.59 15.99
CA LYS A 134 -3.76 13.19 17.16
C LYS A 134 -5.12 12.53 17.40
N ARG A 135 -5.73 12.06 16.32
CA ARG A 135 -6.99 11.33 16.35
C ARG A 135 -6.99 10.29 15.25
N ILE A 136 -7.42 9.08 15.57
CA ILE A 136 -7.62 7.99 14.61
C ILE A 136 -9.11 7.76 14.50
N GLU A 137 -9.64 7.74 13.29
CA GLU A 137 -11.00 7.32 13.00
C GLU A 137 -11.01 6.09 12.09
N ILE A 138 -11.91 5.18 12.39
CA ILE A 138 -12.12 3.97 11.62
C ILE A 138 -13.47 4.08 10.88
N LEU A 139 -13.43 4.06 9.55
CA LEU A 139 -14.62 4.00 8.71
C LEU A 139 -14.93 2.53 8.43
N MET A 140 -16.10 2.10 8.90
CA MET A 140 -16.60 0.74 8.77
C MET A 140 -17.19 0.48 7.38
N ALA A 141 -17.32 -0.79 7.02
CA ALA A 141 -17.94 -1.20 5.75
C ALA A 141 -19.39 -0.72 5.57
N ASP A 142 -20.11 -0.46 6.66
CA ASP A 142 -21.49 0.09 6.64
C ASP A 142 -21.52 1.63 6.52
N GLY A 143 -20.36 2.28 6.35
CA GLY A 143 -20.21 3.73 6.26
C GLY A 143 -20.20 4.45 7.62
N SER A 144 -20.36 3.77 8.73
CA SER A 144 -20.26 4.39 10.06
C SER A 144 -18.81 4.64 10.45
N LYS A 145 -18.56 5.73 11.17
CA LYS A 145 -17.25 6.07 11.73
C LYS A 145 -17.23 5.84 13.24
N VAL A 146 -16.11 5.33 13.74
CA VAL A 146 -15.83 5.18 15.16
C VAL A 146 -14.45 5.73 15.48
N VAL A 147 -14.27 6.26 16.67
CA VAL A 147 -12.95 6.71 17.13
C VAL A 147 -12.13 5.50 17.55
N GLY A 148 -10.88 5.45 17.10
CA GLY A 148 -9.91 4.44 17.46
C GLY A 148 -8.94 4.93 18.51
N GLU A 149 -8.51 4.04 19.39
CA GLU A 149 -7.48 4.26 20.41
C GLU A 149 -6.25 3.42 20.05
N LEU A 150 -5.09 4.04 19.97
CA LEU A 150 -3.83 3.32 19.71
C LEU A 150 -3.51 2.43 20.93
N VAL A 151 -3.37 1.12 20.66
CA VAL A 151 -2.94 0.14 21.67
C VAL A 151 -1.41 0.04 21.67
N GLY A 152 -0.81 0.00 20.51
CA GLY A 152 0.63 -0.04 20.32
C GLY A 152 0.99 0.03 18.85
N ALA A 153 2.23 0.42 18.59
CA ALA A 153 2.77 0.55 17.25
C ALA A 153 4.25 0.17 17.23
N ASP A 154 4.69 -0.30 16.08
CA ASP A 154 6.08 -0.68 15.84
C ASP A 154 6.53 -0.19 14.47
N THR A 155 7.44 0.77 14.49
CA THR A 155 8.00 1.39 13.29
C THR A 155 8.84 0.42 12.47
N TYR A 156 9.45 -0.58 13.14
CA TYR A 156 10.32 -1.55 12.50
C TYR A 156 9.53 -2.52 11.62
N SER A 157 8.47 -3.12 12.16
CA SER A 157 7.60 -4.03 11.39
C SER A 157 6.54 -3.30 10.58
N ASP A 158 6.43 -1.98 10.73
CA ASP A 158 5.39 -1.14 10.13
C ASP A 158 3.97 -1.61 10.46
N LEU A 159 3.73 -2.06 11.71
CA LEU A 159 2.43 -2.51 12.20
C LEU A 159 1.97 -1.69 13.40
N ALA A 160 0.65 -1.53 13.50
CA ALA A 160 -0.01 -0.91 14.63
C ALA A 160 -1.32 -1.62 14.97
N VAL A 161 -1.71 -1.57 16.24
CA VAL A 161 -2.98 -2.08 16.75
C VAL A 161 -3.81 -0.92 17.27
N VAL A 162 -5.04 -0.84 16.80
CA VAL A 162 -6.03 0.18 17.20
C VAL A 162 -7.23 -0.52 17.82
N ARG A 163 -7.66 -0.06 18.99
CA ARG A 163 -8.86 -0.51 19.69
C ARG A 163 -10.05 0.37 19.33
N ILE A 164 -11.21 -0.24 19.10
CA ILE A 164 -12.48 0.43 18.81
C ILE A 164 -13.62 -0.18 19.64
N SER A 165 -14.79 0.50 19.72
CA SER A 165 -16.01 -0.14 20.24
C SER A 165 -16.43 -1.32 19.36
N SER A 166 -16.89 -2.39 20.00
CA SER A 166 -17.33 -3.62 19.31
C SER A 166 -18.81 -3.64 18.94
N ASP A 167 -19.58 -2.59 19.26
CA ASP A 167 -21.05 -2.59 19.14
C ASP A 167 -21.55 -2.91 17.74
N LYS A 168 -20.83 -2.44 16.73
CA LYS A 168 -21.18 -2.64 15.30
C LYS A 168 -20.42 -3.78 14.62
N ILE A 169 -19.53 -4.46 15.34
CA ILE A 169 -18.68 -5.49 14.76
C ILE A 169 -19.41 -6.82 14.67
N LYS A 170 -19.65 -7.28 13.46
CA LYS A 170 -20.32 -8.55 13.15
C LYS A 170 -19.36 -9.62 12.65
N THR A 171 -18.23 -9.22 12.06
CA THR A 171 -17.27 -10.09 11.39
C THR A 171 -15.86 -9.72 11.84
N VAL A 172 -15.05 -10.73 12.12
CA VAL A 172 -13.61 -10.63 12.32
C VAL A 172 -12.91 -11.47 11.25
N ALA A 173 -11.75 -11.05 10.81
CA ALA A 173 -10.96 -11.80 9.84
C ALA A 173 -10.19 -12.92 10.55
N GLU A 174 -10.03 -14.04 9.86
CA GLU A 174 -9.19 -15.14 10.30
C GLU A 174 -7.83 -15.08 9.62
N PHE A 175 -6.77 -15.40 10.34
CA PHE A 175 -5.42 -15.50 9.81
C PHE A 175 -5.11 -16.92 9.39
N ALA A 176 -4.53 -17.10 8.19
CA ALA A 176 -3.91 -18.34 7.76
C ALA A 176 -2.45 -18.40 8.24
N ASP A 177 -1.89 -19.59 8.23
CA ASP A 177 -0.46 -19.83 8.46
C ASP A 177 0.34 -19.54 7.17
N SER A 178 0.97 -18.36 7.09
CA SER A 178 1.73 -17.93 5.89
C SER A 178 2.95 -18.79 5.58
N THR A 179 3.41 -19.65 6.52
CA THR A 179 4.52 -20.59 6.27
C THR A 179 4.13 -21.76 5.37
N LYS A 180 2.83 -21.98 5.19
CA LYS A 180 2.26 -23.07 4.37
C LYS A 180 1.86 -22.65 2.95
N LEU A 181 2.04 -21.36 2.62
CA LEU A 181 1.73 -20.84 1.30
C LEU A 181 2.66 -21.42 0.23
N ASN A 182 2.16 -21.50 -0.99
CA ASN A 182 2.96 -21.84 -2.16
C ASN A 182 2.96 -20.68 -3.16
N VAL A 183 4.06 -20.51 -3.86
CA VAL A 183 4.15 -19.58 -5.00
C VAL A 183 3.15 -20.03 -6.08
N GLY A 184 2.40 -19.08 -6.61
CA GLY A 184 1.34 -19.34 -7.61
C GLY A 184 -0.07 -19.47 -7.00
N GLU A 185 -0.23 -19.52 -5.68
CA GLU A 185 -1.55 -19.48 -5.05
C GLU A 185 -2.22 -18.11 -5.27
N VAL A 186 -3.56 -18.11 -5.35
CA VAL A 186 -4.34 -16.89 -5.50
C VAL A 186 -4.15 -15.98 -4.28
N ALA A 187 -3.83 -14.73 -4.54
CA ALA A 187 -3.73 -13.66 -3.55
C ALA A 187 -4.68 -12.53 -3.91
N ILE A 188 -5.50 -12.10 -2.95
CA ILE A 188 -6.50 -11.07 -3.15
C ILE A 188 -6.24 -9.95 -2.14
N ALA A 189 -5.97 -8.75 -2.61
CA ALA A 189 -5.78 -7.59 -1.75
C ALA A 189 -7.10 -6.79 -1.66
N ILE A 190 -7.43 -6.36 -0.44
CA ILE A 190 -8.61 -5.54 -0.16
C ILE A 190 -8.17 -4.29 0.58
N GLY A 191 -8.73 -3.13 0.22
CA GLY A 191 -8.38 -1.88 0.87
C GLY A 191 -9.13 -0.67 0.32
N SER A 192 -8.60 0.52 0.61
CA SER A 192 -9.18 1.81 0.24
C SER A 192 -8.18 2.63 -0.59
N PRO A 193 -7.81 2.16 -1.82
CA PRO A 193 -6.80 2.85 -2.62
C PRO A 193 -7.23 4.30 -2.88
N LEU A 194 -6.28 5.23 -2.72
CA LEU A 194 -6.51 6.66 -2.93
C LEU A 194 -7.56 7.31 -2.00
N GLY A 195 -7.87 6.67 -0.86
CA GLY A 195 -8.73 7.22 0.17
C GLY A 195 -10.08 6.52 0.35
N THR A 196 -10.83 6.98 1.33
CA THR A 196 -12.09 6.36 1.80
C THR A 196 -13.20 6.30 0.75
N GLN A 197 -13.15 7.16 -0.29
CA GLN A 197 -14.11 7.13 -1.41
C GLN A 197 -14.01 5.84 -2.25
N TYR A 198 -12.89 5.12 -2.18
CA TYR A 198 -12.67 3.83 -2.85
C TYR A 198 -12.59 2.67 -1.85
N ALA A 199 -13.21 2.82 -0.67
CA ALA A 199 -13.22 1.79 0.36
C ALA A 199 -13.71 0.44 -0.17
N ASN A 200 -13.07 -0.65 0.32
CA ASN A 200 -13.34 -2.02 -0.09
C ASN A 200 -13.06 -2.34 -1.57
N SER A 201 -12.13 -1.62 -2.20
CA SER A 201 -11.62 -2.02 -3.50
C SER A 201 -10.85 -3.33 -3.41
N VAL A 202 -11.01 -4.18 -4.43
CA VAL A 202 -10.43 -5.52 -4.48
C VAL A 202 -9.53 -5.64 -5.69
N THR A 203 -8.31 -6.12 -5.49
CA THR A 203 -7.40 -6.52 -6.56
C THR A 203 -7.00 -7.98 -6.38
N GLN A 204 -6.74 -8.69 -7.47
CA GLN A 204 -6.38 -10.10 -7.44
C GLN A 204 -5.12 -10.34 -8.24
N GLY A 205 -4.29 -11.21 -7.73
CA GLY A 205 -3.08 -11.74 -8.35
C GLY A 205 -2.73 -13.10 -7.74
N ILE A 206 -1.45 -13.36 -7.62
CA ILE A 206 -0.89 -14.57 -7.03
C ILE A 206 0.18 -14.24 -5.98
N VAL A 207 0.52 -15.20 -5.17
CA VAL A 207 1.74 -15.20 -4.37
C VAL A 207 2.92 -15.37 -5.34
N SER A 208 3.68 -14.29 -5.58
CA SER A 208 4.82 -14.29 -6.50
C SER A 208 6.12 -14.78 -5.85
N SER A 209 6.27 -14.58 -4.52
CA SER A 209 7.40 -15.08 -3.71
C SER A 209 7.01 -15.07 -2.23
N LEU A 210 7.59 -16.00 -1.45
CA LEU A 210 7.23 -16.18 -0.03
C LEU A 210 8.19 -15.50 0.95
N SER A 211 9.41 -15.20 0.52
CA SER A 211 10.46 -14.73 1.43
C SER A 211 11.37 -13.77 0.69
N ARG A 212 10.91 -12.54 0.53
CA ARG A 212 11.75 -11.45 0.06
C ARG A 212 12.21 -10.65 1.26
N THR A 213 13.50 -10.65 1.51
CA THR A 213 14.08 -9.67 2.41
C THR A 213 14.04 -8.33 1.71
N VAL A 214 13.17 -7.45 2.18
CA VAL A 214 13.04 -6.08 1.65
C VAL A 214 13.68 -5.12 2.63
N THR A 215 14.61 -4.35 2.14
CA THR A 215 15.32 -3.35 2.93
C THR A 215 14.65 -1.99 2.74
N LEU A 216 14.19 -1.40 3.83
CA LEU A 216 13.51 -0.12 3.87
C LEU A 216 14.33 0.88 4.69
N LYS A 217 14.14 2.16 4.43
CA LYS A 217 14.52 3.21 5.38
C LYS A 217 13.27 3.60 6.16
N ASN A 218 13.35 3.53 7.50
CA ASN A 218 12.30 4.08 8.35
C ASN A 218 12.35 5.62 8.33
N GLU A 219 11.42 6.26 9.02
CA GLU A 219 11.32 7.74 9.06
C GLU A 219 12.52 8.39 9.75
N ASN A 220 13.22 7.66 10.61
CA ASN A 220 14.45 8.06 11.26
C ASN A 220 15.68 7.88 10.36
N GLY A 221 15.51 7.38 9.12
CA GLY A 221 16.59 7.09 8.18
C GLY A 221 17.34 5.78 8.46
N GLU A 222 16.88 4.99 9.45
CA GLU A 222 17.48 3.69 9.78
C GLU A 222 17.07 2.64 8.76
N THR A 223 18.00 1.78 8.42
CA THR A 223 17.77 0.66 7.53
C THR A 223 17.04 -0.46 8.27
N VAL A 224 15.84 -0.80 7.79
CA VAL A 224 15.01 -1.88 8.32
C VAL A 224 14.91 -2.97 7.28
N SER A 225 15.10 -4.21 7.69
CA SER A 225 14.90 -5.37 6.85
C SER A 225 13.73 -6.19 7.34
N THR A 226 12.80 -6.48 6.45
CA THR A 226 11.63 -7.29 6.76
C THR A 226 11.43 -8.38 5.71
N ASN A 227 10.94 -9.53 6.13
CA ASN A 227 10.47 -10.56 5.21
C ASN A 227 9.10 -10.15 4.69
N ALA A 228 8.88 -10.30 3.41
CA ALA A 228 7.63 -9.96 2.78
C ALA A 228 7.15 -11.05 1.81
N ILE A 229 5.84 -11.25 1.75
CA ILE A 229 5.17 -11.95 0.66
C ILE A 229 5.13 -10.99 -0.52
N GLN A 230 5.66 -11.41 -1.67
CA GLN A 230 5.53 -10.69 -2.92
C GLN A 230 4.27 -11.14 -3.65
N THR A 231 3.52 -10.20 -4.22
CA THR A 231 2.33 -10.46 -5.05
C THR A 231 2.29 -9.53 -6.25
N ASP A 232 1.65 -9.96 -7.32
CA ASP A 232 1.31 -9.12 -8.48
C ASP A 232 -0.11 -8.51 -8.39
N ALA A 233 -0.87 -8.83 -7.33
CA ALA A 233 -2.06 -8.08 -6.99
C ALA A 233 -1.69 -6.60 -6.79
N ALA A 234 -2.42 -5.68 -7.40
CA ALA A 234 -2.09 -4.26 -7.34
C ALA A 234 -2.17 -3.73 -5.91
N ILE A 235 -1.01 -3.36 -5.34
CA ILE A 235 -0.88 -2.70 -4.05
C ILE A 235 -0.51 -1.23 -4.30
N ASN A 236 -1.39 -0.33 -3.88
CA ASN A 236 -1.26 1.11 -4.06
C ASN A 236 -1.42 1.83 -2.70
N PRO A 237 -0.99 3.10 -2.58
CA PRO A 237 -1.31 3.92 -1.41
C PRO A 237 -2.80 3.85 -1.07
N GLY A 238 -3.12 3.58 0.20
CA GLY A 238 -4.47 3.34 0.71
C GLY A 238 -4.82 1.86 0.90
N ASN A 239 -4.21 0.90 0.16
CA ASN A 239 -4.31 -0.52 0.50
C ASN A 239 -3.43 -0.90 1.69
N SER A 240 -2.49 -0.04 2.09
CA SER A 240 -1.64 -0.23 3.27
C SER A 240 -2.49 -0.48 4.52
N GLY A 241 -2.15 -1.50 5.28
CA GLY A 241 -2.88 -1.94 6.46
C GLY A 241 -4.06 -2.86 6.18
N GLY A 242 -4.55 -2.93 4.93
CA GLY A 242 -5.57 -3.89 4.51
C GLY A 242 -5.01 -5.31 4.34
N PRO A 243 -5.89 -6.32 4.27
CA PRO A 243 -5.47 -7.71 4.15
C PRO A 243 -5.05 -8.08 2.72
N LEU A 244 -4.05 -8.96 2.63
CA LEU A 244 -3.87 -9.90 1.54
C LEU A 244 -4.49 -11.21 1.98
N ILE A 245 -5.46 -11.76 1.23
CA ILE A 245 -6.19 -12.99 1.59
C ILE A 245 -5.95 -14.09 0.57
N ASN A 246 -6.12 -15.34 1.02
CA ASN A 246 -6.16 -16.51 0.15
C ASN A 246 -7.57 -16.72 -0.45
N ILE A 247 -7.73 -17.76 -1.25
CA ILE A 247 -9.00 -18.11 -1.91
C ILE A 247 -10.09 -18.58 -0.92
N GLU A 248 -9.73 -18.87 0.31
CA GLU A 248 -10.65 -19.26 1.40
C GLU A 248 -11.15 -18.05 2.18
N GLY A 249 -10.57 -16.84 1.94
CA GLY A 249 -10.91 -15.61 2.63
C GLY A 249 -10.11 -15.38 3.91
N GLN A 250 -9.05 -16.17 4.15
CA GLN A 250 -8.18 -16.01 5.32
C GLN A 250 -7.04 -15.06 5.00
N VAL A 251 -6.64 -14.26 5.98
CA VAL A 251 -5.54 -13.29 5.87
C VAL A 251 -4.21 -14.01 5.85
N ILE A 252 -3.48 -13.91 4.74
CA ILE A 252 -2.13 -14.42 4.55
C ILE A 252 -1.05 -13.37 4.81
N GLY A 253 -1.44 -12.08 4.82
CA GLY A 253 -0.54 -10.97 5.12
C GLY A 253 -1.26 -9.63 5.23
N ILE A 254 -0.52 -8.59 5.66
CA ILE A 254 -0.98 -7.21 5.69
C ILE A 254 -0.24 -6.42 4.61
N ASN A 255 -0.97 -5.82 3.68
CA ASN A 255 -0.43 -5.05 2.57
C ASN A 255 0.36 -3.84 3.07
N SER A 256 1.50 -3.52 2.45
CA SER A 256 2.25 -2.31 2.71
C SER A 256 2.75 -1.68 1.41
N SER A 257 2.23 -0.49 1.08
CA SER A 257 2.68 0.28 -0.08
C SER A 257 4.06 0.89 0.13
N LYS A 258 4.49 1.08 1.39
CA LYS A 258 5.84 1.56 1.73
C LYS A 258 6.91 0.58 1.24
N ILE A 259 6.65 -0.73 1.38
CA ILE A 259 7.53 -1.79 0.88
C ILE A 259 7.55 -1.81 -0.65
N SER A 260 6.40 -1.56 -1.27
CA SER A 260 6.24 -1.58 -2.74
C SER A 260 6.85 -0.37 -3.46
N SER A 261 7.14 0.71 -2.72
CA SER A 261 7.61 2.00 -3.26
C SER A 261 9.14 2.17 -3.21
N THR A 262 9.91 1.11 -3.03
CA THR A 262 11.38 1.20 -2.93
C THR A 262 11.97 1.81 -4.21
N PRO A 263 12.75 2.92 -4.14
CA PRO A 263 13.33 3.55 -5.32
C PRO A 263 14.31 2.61 -6.01
N THR A 264 13.96 2.14 -7.19
CA THR A 264 14.87 1.36 -8.05
C THR A 264 15.62 2.33 -8.97
N GLY A 265 16.70 2.92 -8.47
CA GLY A 265 17.59 3.69 -9.35
C GLY A 265 18.14 4.98 -8.74
N SER A 266 19.38 5.28 -9.11
CA SER A 266 20.22 6.41 -8.66
C SER A 266 19.73 7.80 -9.10
N ASN A 267 18.62 7.92 -9.85
CA ASN A 267 18.18 9.17 -10.48
C ASN A 267 16.91 9.80 -9.86
N GLY A 268 16.49 9.39 -8.67
CA GLY A 268 15.40 10.10 -7.96
C GLY A 268 14.01 10.05 -8.61
N ASN A 269 13.84 9.30 -9.67
CA ASN A 269 12.55 9.13 -10.32
C ASN A 269 11.85 7.91 -9.69
N SER A 270 10.98 8.15 -8.73
CA SER A 270 10.12 7.15 -8.08
C SER A 270 9.07 6.64 -9.07
N GLY A 271 9.48 5.87 -10.05
CA GLY A 271 8.54 5.12 -10.87
C GLY A 271 8.03 3.94 -10.05
N ALA A 272 6.74 3.91 -9.73
CA ALA A 272 6.13 2.70 -9.19
C ALA A 272 6.36 1.56 -10.19
N VAL A 273 6.99 0.48 -9.75
CA VAL A 273 7.17 -0.72 -10.58
C VAL A 273 5.83 -1.45 -10.57
N GLU A 274 5.14 -1.45 -11.70
CA GLU A 274 3.87 -2.17 -11.84
C GLU A 274 4.09 -3.70 -11.69
N GLY A 275 3.14 -4.38 -11.03
CA GLY A 275 3.15 -5.83 -10.87
C GLY A 275 4.07 -6.34 -9.75
N ILE A 276 4.56 -5.46 -8.87
CA ILE A 276 5.30 -5.85 -7.66
C ILE A 276 4.65 -5.19 -6.44
N GLY A 277 3.92 -5.99 -5.68
CA GLY A 277 3.35 -5.61 -4.39
C GLY A 277 3.94 -6.46 -3.27
N PHE A 278 3.85 -5.97 -2.03
CA PHE A 278 4.34 -6.67 -0.85
C PHE A 278 3.34 -6.64 0.29
N ALA A 279 3.35 -7.73 1.07
CA ALA A 279 2.57 -7.84 2.30
C ALA A 279 3.44 -8.45 3.42
N ILE A 280 3.23 -7.98 4.64
CA ILE A 280 3.85 -8.53 5.85
C ILE A 280 3.20 -9.86 6.15
N PRO A 281 3.96 -10.98 6.26
CA PRO A 281 3.39 -12.32 6.45
C PRO A 281 2.52 -12.44 7.69
N SER A 282 1.40 -13.14 7.60
CA SER A 282 0.43 -13.29 8.69
C SER A 282 1.04 -13.88 9.97
N THR A 283 1.98 -14.82 9.86
CA THR A 283 2.68 -15.39 11.01
C THR A 283 3.51 -14.37 11.77
N ASP A 284 4.11 -13.40 11.07
CA ASP A 284 4.85 -12.31 11.70
C ASP A 284 3.88 -11.27 12.28
N VAL A 285 2.79 -10.96 11.56
CA VAL A 285 1.70 -10.10 12.07
C VAL A 285 1.18 -10.61 13.41
N ILE A 286 0.85 -11.90 13.52
CA ILE A 286 0.31 -12.50 14.76
C ILE A 286 1.29 -12.35 15.93
N LYS A 287 2.59 -12.57 15.71
CA LYS A 287 3.63 -12.39 16.74
C LYS A 287 3.72 -10.94 17.20
N ILE A 288 3.69 -10.01 16.26
CA ILE A 288 3.82 -8.58 16.53
C ILE A 288 2.59 -8.04 17.26
N ILE A 289 1.37 -8.30 16.74
CA ILE A 289 0.14 -7.80 17.39
C ILE A 289 -0.01 -8.31 18.82
N LYS A 290 0.43 -9.54 19.12
CA LYS A 290 0.43 -10.08 20.48
C LYS A 290 1.33 -9.27 21.41
N GLN A 291 2.51 -8.86 20.95
CA GLN A 291 3.41 -8.01 21.75
C GLN A 291 2.83 -6.60 21.92
N LEU A 292 2.30 -6.01 20.84
CA LEU A 292 1.68 -4.70 20.88
C LEU A 292 0.48 -4.66 21.84
N GLU A 293 -0.35 -5.72 21.87
CA GLU A 293 -1.46 -5.82 22.80
C GLU A 293 -1.02 -5.98 24.27
N THR A 294 0.10 -6.70 24.49
CA THR A 294 0.57 -7.01 25.86
C THR A 294 1.42 -5.89 26.44
N ASN A 295 2.30 -5.30 25.64
CA ASN A 295 3.34 -4.40 26.10
C ASN A 295 3.18 -2.96 25.57
N GLY A 296 2.32 -2.74 24.55
CA GLY A 296 2.23 -1.47 23.84
C GLY A 296 3.34 -1.28 22.79
N GLU A 297 4.38 -2.10 22.83
CA GLU A 297 5.56 -2.04 21.96
C GLU A 297 6.12 -3.42 21.67
N VAL A 298 6.98 -3.52 20.64
CA VAL A 298 7.71 -4.75 20.31
C VAL A 298 9.08 -4.70 20.92
N ILE A 299 9.34 -5.62 21.83
CA ILE A 299 10.61 -5.74 22.52
C ILE A 299 11.55 -6.61 21.68
N ARG A 300 12.73 -6.07 21.32
CA ARG A 300 13.72 -6.77 20.50
C ARG A 300 15.05 -6.89 21.23
N PRO A 301 15.77 -8.02 21.07
CA PRO A 301 17.12 -8.14 21.59
C PRO A 301 18.05 -7.12 20.90
N ALA A 302 18.94 -6.52 21.67
CA ALA A 302 19.89 -5.53 21.19
C ALA A 302 21.28 -5.79 21.74
N LEU A 303 22.32 -5.66 20.88
CA LEU A 303 23.71 -5.76 21.29
C LEU A 303 24.22 -4.48 21.97
N GLY A 304 23.57 -3.34 21.68
CA GLY A 304 24.01 -2.02 22.17
C GLY A 304 25.22 -1.49 21.40
N ILE A 305 25.22 -1.64 20.09
CA ILE A 305 26.26 -1.15 19.17
C ILE A 305 25.68 -0.22 18.12
N SER A 306 26.47 0.78 17.72
CA SER A 306 26.22 1.54 16.49
C SER A 306 27.01 0.91 15.36
N ILE A 307 26.41 0.76 14.18
CA ILE A 307 26.97 -0.08 13.12
C ILE A 307 26.86 0.56 11.74
N VAL A 308 27.76 0.18 10.84
CA VAL A 308 27.79 0.58 9.43
C VAL A 308 28.15 -0.64 8.57
N ASN A 309 27.54 -0.81 7.39
CA ASN A 309 27.99 -1.84 6.45
C ASN A 309 29.43 -1.53 5.99
N LEU A 310 30.27 -2.53 5.96
CA LEU A 310 31.65 -2.39 5.46
C LEU A 310 31.69 -1.81 4.04
N ASN A 311 30.77 -2.26 3.18
CA ASN A 311 30.69 -1.85 1.77
C ASN A 311 30.19 -0.41 1.57
N ASP A 312 29.58 0.21 2.59
CA ASP A 312 29.11 1.60 2.54
C ASP A 312 30.19 2.61 2.95
N LEU A 313 31.34 2.12 3.48
CA LEU A 313 32.43 2.97 3.88
C LEU A 313 33.21 3.49 2.66
N SER A 314 33.54 4.78 2.70
CA SER A 314 34.41 5.36 1.67
C SER A 314 35.82 4.80 1.76
N THR A 315 36.57 4.83 0.64
CA THR A 315 37.98 4.39 0.60
C THR A 315 38.85 5.11 1.64
N ASN A 316 38.52 6.38 1.92
CA ASN A 316 39.24 7.14 2.94
C ASN A 316 38.94 6.64 4.37
N ALA A 317 37.69 6.29 4.66
CA ALA A 317 37.30 5.70 5.93
C ALA A 317 37.96 4.30 6.11
N LEU A 318 37.93 3.47 5.07
CA LEU A 318 38.58 2.16 5.07
C LEU A 318 40.11 2.25 5.33
N SER A 319 40.79 3.29 4.82
CA SER A 319 42.22 3.48 5.06
C SER A 319 42.59 3.84 6.51
N GLN A 320 41.61 4.31 7.28
CA GLN A 320 41.76 4.64 8.71
C GLN A 320 41.47 3.45 9.64
N ILE A 321 40.84 2.40 9.10
CA ILE A 321 40.48 1.19 9.82
C ILE A 321 41.34 0.06 9.31
N ASN A 322 42.07 -0.61 10.21
CA ASN A 322 43.03 -1.66 9.85
C ASN A 322 42.29 -3.01 9.63
N ILE A 323 41.50 -3.12 8.55
CA ILE A 323 40.75 -4.33 8.24
C ILE A 323 41.62 -5.25 7.36
N PRO A 324 41.75 -6.55 7.70
CA PRO A 324 42.43 -7.51 6.85
C PRO A 324 41.83 -7.59 5.45
N THR A 325 42.64 -7.66 4.41
CA THR A 325 42.18 -7.74 2.99
C THR A 325 41.37 -9.00 2.69
N SER A 326 41.41 -10.00 3.55
CA SER A 326 40.58 -11.21 3.46
C SER A 326 39.10 -10.95 3.86
N VAL A 327 38.82 -9.86 4.56
CA VAL A 327 37.45 -9.48 4.96
C VAL A 327 36.84 -8.60 3.88
N THR A 328 35.96 -9.17 3.08
CA THR A 328 35.34 -8.51 1.92
C THR A 328 33.90 -8.05 2.18
N GLY A 329 33.32 -8.40 3.33
CA GLY A 329 31.98 -8.04 3.75
C GLY A 329 31.81 -8.12 5.25
N GLY A 330 30.73 -7.58 5.77
CA GLY A 330 30.44 -7.59 7.20
C GLY A 330 29.94 -6.24 7.71
N ILE A 331 29.77 -6.15 9.02
CA ILE A 331 29.25 -4.99 9.73
C ILE A 331 30.34 -4.43 10.63
N VAL A 332 30.73 -3.19 10.37
CA VAL A 332 31.71 -2.46 11.19
C VAL A 332 31.01 -1.88 12.42
N VAL A 333 31.55 -2.15 13.59
CA VAL A 333 31.12 -1.57 14.85
C VAL A 333 31.69 -0.14 14.94
N ALA A 334 30.82 0.84 14.83
CA ALA A 334 31.19 2.25 14.94
C ALA A 334 31.31 2.70 16.40
N GLU A 335 30.48 2.14 17.29
CA GLU A 335 30.46 2.46 18.72
C GLU A 335 29.91 1.29 19.52
N VAL A 336 30.39 1.07 20.74
CA VAL A 336 29.82 0.13 21.71
C VAL A 336 29.31 0.91 22.91
N LYS A 337 28.02 0.78 23.21
CA LYS A 337 27.38 1.44 24.36
C LYS A 337 27.77 0.73 25.66
N GLU A 338 28.23 1.50 26.63
CA GLU A 338 28.60 0.96 27.95
C GLU A 338 27.37 0.37 28.66
N GLY A 339 27.57 -0.74 29.36
CA GLY A 339 26.50 -1.43 30.10
C GLY A 339 25.57 -2.29 29.23
N MET A 340 25.77 -2.33 27.93
CA MET A 340 24.99 -3.18 27.02
C MET A 340 25.70 -4.52 26.74
N PRO A 341 25.01 -5.55 26.20
CA PRO A 341 25.56 -6.90 26.05
C PRO A 341 26.89 -7.01 25.31
N ALA A 342 27.19 -6.12 24.36
CA ALA A 342 28.44 -6.08 23.61
C ALA A 342 29.59 -5.40 24.39
N SER A 343 29.29 -4.69 25.49
CA SER A 343 30.31 -3.97 26.27
C SER A 343 31.35 -4.92 26.82
N GLY A 344 32.64 -4.62 26.56
CA GLY A 344 33.76 -5.44 26.93
C GLY A 344 33.95 -6.73 26.12
N LYS A 345 33.11 -6.98 25.11
CA LYS A 345 33.20 -8.15 24.21
C LYS A 345 33.53 -7.74 22.77
N LEU A 346 32.99 -6.61 22.34
CA LEU A 346 33.27 -5.99 21.04
C LEU A 346 33.96 -4.64 21.28
N ALA A 347 34.76 -4.22 20.33
CA ALA A 347 35.45 -2.93 20.31
C ALA A 347 35.03 -2.11 19.09
N GLN A 348 35.25 -0.81 19.14
CA GLN A 348 35.14 0.04 17.98
C GLN A 348 36.03 -0.45 16.84
N TYR A 349 35.51 -0.50 15.63
CA TYR A 349 36.13 -0.98 14.39
C TYR A 349 36.25 -2.50 14.26
N ASP A 350 35.74 -3.29 15.20
CA ASP A 350 35.52 -4.72 14.94
C ASP A 350 34.59 -4.90 13.76
N VAL A 351 34.80 -5.97 13.00
CA VAL A 351 33.91 -6.33 11.86
C VAL A 351 33.20 -7.64 12.19
N ILE A 352 31.90 -7.56 12.35
CA ILE A 352 31.02 -8.72 12.52
C ILE A 352 30.81 -9.35 11.15
N THR A 353 31.28 -10.57 10.97
CA THR A 353 31.17 -11.34 9.72
C THR A 353 30.20 -12.52 9.83
N GLU A 354 29.91 -12.96 11.07
CA GLU A 354 29.10 -14.14 11.33
C GLU A 354 28.38 -14.04 12.68
N ILE A 355 27.14 -14.52 12.74
CA ILE A 355 26.36 -14.73 13.98
C ILE A 355 25.85 -16.17 13.97
N ASP A 356 26.17 -16.95 14.99
CA ASP A 356 25.79 -18.37 15.18
C ASP A 356 26.00 -19.23 13.93
N GLY A 357 27.12 -19.04 13.24
CA GLY A 357 27.48 -19.77 12.04
C GLY A 357 26.80 -19.28 10.75
N LYS A 358 26.03 -18.19 10.80
CA LYS A 358 25.43 -17.56 9.64
C LYS A 358 26.22 -16.34 9.22
N ILE A 359 26.58 -16.26 7.95
CA ILE A 359 27.29 -15.12 7.38
C ILE A 359 26.42 -13.87 7.47
N VAL A 360 27.03 -12.76 7.90
CA VAL A 360 26.42 -11.45 8.02
C VAL A 360 27.17 -10.48 7.11
N ASN A 361 26.55 -10.07 6.00
CA ASN A 361 27.11 -9.12 5.03
C ASN A 361 26.47 -7.73 5.08
N SER A 362 25.30 -7.63 5.73
CA SER A 362 24.51 -6.40 5.81
C SER A 362 23.89 -6.20 7.18
N ILE A 363 23.52 -4.96 7.51
CA ILE A 363 22.74 -4.64 8.72
C ILE A 363 21.47 -5.49 8.76
N SER A 364 20.87 -5.76 7.62
CA SER A 364 19.69 -6.63 7.47
C SER A 364 19.96 -8.06 7.95
N ASP A 365 21.10 -8.63 7.57
CA ASP A 365 21.46 -10.00 7.97
C ASP A 365 21.68 -10.06 9.50
N LEU A 366 22.36 -9.04 10.05
CA LEU A 366 22.59 -8.93 11.49
C LEU A 366 21.26 -8.82 12.24
N GLN A 367 20.36 -7.94 11.80
CA GLN A 367 19.05 -7.77 12.42
C GLN A 367 18.21 -9.04 12.33
N SER A 368 18.15 -9.67 11.15
CA SER A 368 17.42 -10.93 10.95
C SER A 368 17.94 -12.07 11.83
N SER A 369 19.26 -12.14 11.98
CA SER A 369 19.89 -13.13 12.86
C SER A 369 19.57 -12.84 14.33
N LEU A 370 19.73 -11.57 14.76
CA LEU A 370 19.53 -11.15 16.15
C LEU A 370 18.08 -11.29 16.59
N TYR A 371 17.12 -10.88 15.74
CA TYR A 371 15.67 -10.92 16.08
C TYR A 371 15.05 -12.33 16.02
N GLY A 372 15.84 -13.32 15.59
CA GLY A 372 15.48 -14.73 15.72
C GLY A 372 15.66 -15.29 17.13
N HIS A 373 16.31 -14.53 18.03
CA HIS A 373 16.59 -14.90 19.42
C HIS A 373 15.64 -14.22 20.40
N ASP A 374 15.48 -14.84 21.56
CA ASP A 374 14.79 -14.23 22.69
C ASP A 374 15.75 -13.33 23.49
N ILE A 375 15.18 -12.44 24.30
CA ILE A 375 15.98 -11.59 25.20
C ILE A 375 16.67 -12.47 26.24
N ASN A 376 17.95 -12.22 26.48
CA ASN A 376 18.88 -12.98 27.31
C ASN A 376 19.40 -14.28 26.69
N ASP A 377 19.11 -14.59 25.44
CA ASP A 377 19.80 -15.65 24.74
C ASP A 377 21.30 -15.33 24.60
N THR A 378 22.12 -16.37 24.55
CA THR A 378 23.54 -16.23 24.26
C THR A 378 23.77 -16.49 22.79
N ILE A 379 24.33 -15.51 22.09
CA ILE A 379 24.71 -15.61 20.68
C ILE A 379 26.24 -15.64 20.54
N LYS A 380 26.71 -16.29 19.49
CA LYS A 380 28.11 -16.30 19.11
C LYS A 380 28.35 -15.32 17.97
N VAL A 381 29.19 -14.33 18.23
CA VAL A 381 29.58 -13.33 17.22
C VAL A 381 31.05 -13.58 16.83
#